data_f92b569f113348e0289353d8c00e1da0
#
_entry.id   f92b569f113348e0289353d8c00e1da0
#
_cell.length_a   1.000
_cell.length_b   1.000
_cell.length_c   1.000
_cell.angle_alpha   90.00
_cell.angle_beta   90.00
_cell.angle_gamma   90.00
#
_symmetry.space_group_name_H-M   'P 1'
#
loop_
_entity.id
_entity.type
_entity.pdbx_description
1 polymer ?
#
loop_
_entity_poly.entity_id
_entity_poly.type
_entity_poly.pdbx_seq_one_letter_code
_entity_poly.pdbx_strand_id
1 'polypeptide(L)'
;MAATGMDGLLLDGGAEGLSLSTLADVLTVKTTTDAVDGLAGSEGNVSRFRLGLEATRPFPLANGASLLPSLSVGVRQDSGDAETGFGTELDAGVSWMDPQRGISADLKGRILLSHGAEDFQERGMAVSLAWDPNPSDRGPSFSMSHALGAAAAGGLNALLNPTTMEGMDADDGSREHQQFATRLAYGFLAFADRLTVTPSLGLALSPYSSTTSLLWVLTPYTGTGQMDEPWTISLEGQRQEDTTGSAPVDHSFKLRFSLQL
;
A
#
# COMPACT_ATOMS: atom_id res chain seq x y z
N MET A 1 8.93 14.77 -5.87
CA MET A 1 7.68 14.08 -6.20
C MET A 1 6.52 14.84 -5.59
N ALA A 2 5.39 14.95 -6.32
CA ALA A 2 4.14 15.50 -5.82
C ALA A 2 2.99 14.59 -6.25
N ALA A 3 2.04 14.36 -5.36
CA ALA A 3 0.85 13.58 -5.64
C ALA A 3 -0.36 14.23 -4.94
N THR A 4 -1.50 14.19 -5.59
CA THR A 4 -2.79 14.61 -5.03
C THR A 4 -3.88 13.77 -5.64
N GLY A 5 -4.93 13.51 -4.86
CA GLY A 5 -6.08 12.78 -5.32
C GLY A 5 -7.34 13.20 -4.60
N MET A 6 -8.47 12.89 -5.19
CA MET A 6 -9.79 13.04 -4.59
C MET A 6 -10.68 11.88 -5.00
N ASP A 7 -11.58 11.53 -4.11
CA ASP A 7 -12.68 10.62 -4.36
C ASP A 7 -14.00 11.32 -4.05
N GLY A 8 -15.04 10.91 -4.74
CA GLY A 8 -16.38 11.46 -4.57
C GLY A 8 -17.45 10.40 -4.72
N LEU A 9 -18.35 10.30 -3.76
CA LEU A 9 -19.49 9.39 -3.81
C LEU A 9 -20.58 10.00 -4.70
N LEU A 10 -20.93 9.31 -5.78
CA LEU A 10 -22.00 9.71 -6.72
C LEU A 10 -23.34 9.08 -6.35
N LEU A 11 -23.31 7.83 -5.93
CA LEU A 11 -24.48 7.07 -5.53
C LEU A 11 -24.13 6.27 -4.27
N ASP A 12 -24.91 6.47 -3.22
CA ASP A 12 -24.81 5.67 -1.99
C ASP A 12 -25.87 4.57 -2.03
N GLY A 13 -25.42 3.33 -2.14
CA GLY A 13 -26.27 2.14 -2.09
C GLY A 13 -26.61 1.67 -0.67
N GLY A 14 -26.06 2.33 0.36
CA GLY A 14 -26.23 1.90 1.74
C GLY A 14 -25.57 0.56 2.03
N ALA A 15 -26.09 -0.16 3.04
CA ALA A 15 -25.47 -1.38 3.57
C ALA A 15 -25.45 -2.59 2.60
N GLU A 16 -26.31 -2.64 1.61
CA GLU A 16 -26.45 -3.80 0.71
C GLU A 16 -26.63 -3.40 -0.76
N GLY A 17 -26.73 -2.11 -1.03
CA GLY A 17 -26.95 -1.57 -2.38
C GLY A 17 -25.65 -1.36 -3.16
N LEU A 18 -25.81 -0.98 -4.41
CA LEU A 18 -24.72 -0.59 -5.29
C LEU A 18 -24.31 0.86 -4.99
N SER A 19 -23.07 1.08 -4.66
CA SER A 19 -22.47 2.41 -4.55
C SER A 19 -21.61 2.70 -5.77
N LEU A 20 -21.62 3.96 -6.21
CA LEU A 20 -20.76 4.46 -7.29
C LEU A 20 -19.95 5.64 -6.78
N SER A 21 -18.65 5.61 -7.02
CA SER A 21 -17.73 6.69 -6.69
C SER A 21 -16.85 7.07 -7.87
N THR A 22 -16.44 8.34 -7.89
CA THR A 22 -15.41 8.85 -8.80
C THR A 22 -14.08 8.89 -8.08
N LEU A 23 -13.02 8.58 -8.82
CA LEU A 23 -11.63 8.67 -8.39
C LEU A 23 -10.90 9.59 -9.35
N ALA A 24 -10.12 10.53 -8.85
CA ALA A 24 -9.24 11.35 -9.65
C ALA A 24 -7.90 11.52 -8.93
N ASP A 25 -6.81 11.27 -9.61
CA ASP A 25 -5.48 11.46 -9.07
C ASP A 25 -4.50 12.07 -10.07
N VAL A 26 -3.51 12.79 -9.54
CA VAL A 26 -2.40 13.37 -10.27
C VAL A 26 -1.11 12.98 -9.56
N LEU A 27 -0.18 12.46 -10.30
CA LEU A 27 1.16 12.13 -9.84
C LEU A 27 2.18 12.85 -10.73
N THR A 28 3.20 13.47 -10.12
CA THR A 28 4.37 14.00 -10.83
C THR A 28 5.63 13.59 -10.08
N VAL A 29 6.55 12.97 -10.79
CA VAL A 29 7.87 12.57 -10.28
C VAL A 29 8.93 13.27 -11.11
N LYS A 30 9.87 13.94 -10.45
CA LYS A 30 11.07 14.50 -11.04
C LYS A 30 12.27 13.83 -10.38
N THR A 31 13.15 13.25 -11.18
CA THR A 31 14.40 12.63 -10.76
C THR A 31 15.55 13.43 -11.33
N THR A 32 16.55 13.72 -10.51
CA THR A 32 17.78 14.41 -10.94
C THR A 32 18.96 13.61 -10.42
N THR A 33 19.91 13.33 -11.29
CA THR A 33 21.18 12.68 -10.94
C THR A 33 22.31 13.66 -11.25
N ASP A 34 23.16 13.91 -10.27
CA ASP A 34 24.33 14.79 -10.43
C ASP A 34 25.40 14.12 -11.30
N ALA A 35 26.21 14.94 -11.98
CA ALA A 35 27.37 14.46 -12.73
C ALA A 35 28.43 13.92 -11.78
N VAL A 36 28.92 12.70 -12.01
CA VAL A 36 30.00 12.04 -11.24
C VAL A 36 31.04 11.48 -12.20
N ASP A 37 32.32 11.84 -12.00
CA ASP A 37 33.53 11.25 -12.63
C ASP A 37 33.37 10.80 -14.09
N GLY A 38 33.01 11.75 -14.99
CA GLY A 38 32.92 11.50 -16.43
C GLY A 38 31.54 11.04 -16.91
N LEU A 39 30.56 10.87 -16.03
CA LEU A 39 29.16 10.68 -16.37
C LEU A 39 28.43 12.03 -16.28
N ALA A 40 27.70 12.40 -17.33
CA ALA A 40 26.86 13.58 -17.34
C ALA A 40 25.68 13.39 -16.38
N GLY A 41 25.33 14.45 -15.65
CA GLY A 41 24.07 14.47 -14.89
C GLY A 41 22.86 14.27 -15.81
N SER A 42 21.83 13.65 -15.30
CA SER A 42 20.58 13.43 -16.01
C SER A 42 19.40 13.97 -15.20
N GLU A 43 18.36 14.38 -15.92
CA GLU A 43 17.09 14.81 -15.34
C GLU A 43 15.99 14.07 -16.07
N GLY A 44 15.05 13.50 -15.32
CA GLY A 44 13.86 12.86 -15.86
C GLY A 44 12.61 13.33 -15.13
N ASN A 45 11.52 13.44 -15.87
CA ASN A 45 10.24 13.79 -15.30
C ASN A 45 9.15 12.85 -15.85
N VAL A 46 8.22 12.47 -14.97
CA VAL A 46 7.04 11.67 -15.32
C VAL A 46 5.84 12.26 -14.62
N SER A 47 4.75 12.41 -15.34
CA SER A 47 3.47 12.79 -14.74
C SER A 47 2.35 11.90 -15.24
N ARG A 48 1.38 11.63 -14.36
CA ARG A 48 0.20 10.82 -14.63
C ARG A 48 -1.03 11.50 -14.05
N PHE A 49 -2.04 11.60 -14.86
CA PHE A 49 -3.39 11.95 -14.45
C PHE A 49 -4.30 10.74 -14.63
N ARG A 50 -5.17 10.45 -13.65
CA ARG A 50 -6.19 9.41 -13.73
C ARG A 50 -7.55 9.97 -13.38
N LEU A 51 -8.57 9.42 -14.05
CA LEU A 51 -9.97 9.64 -13.72
C LEU A 51 -10.69 8.31 -13.87
N GLY A 52 -11.40 7.88 -12.83
CA GLY A 52 -12.09 6.60 -12.79
C GLY A 52 -13.47 6.68 -12.18
N LEU A 53 -14.26 5.66 -12.48
CA LEU A 53 -15.55 5.37 -11.86
C LEU A 53 -15.48 3.98 -11.26
N GLU A 54 -15.75 3.87 -9.96
CA GLU A 54 -15.76 2.61 -9.23
C GLU A 54 -17.17 2.27 -8.77
N ALA A 55 -17.55 1.01 -8.97
CA ALA A 55 -18.77 0.40 -8.47
C ALA A 55 -18.43 -0.60 -7.38
N THR A 56 -19.08 -0.50 -6.23
CA THR A 56 -18.94 -1.44 -5.11
C THR A 56 -20.31 -1.89 -4.62
N ARG A 57 -20.41 -3.13 -4.14
CA ARG A 57 -21.64 -3.62 -3.52
C ARG A 57 -21.32 -4.54 -2.36
N PRO A 58 -21.68 -4.17 -1.12
CA PRO A 58 -21.49 -5.04 0.04
C PRO A 58 -22.46 -6.24 0.00
N PHE A 59 -21.97 -7.41 0.35
CA PHE A 59 -22.76 -8.62 0.58
C PHE A 59 -22.52 -9.08 2.01
N PRO A 60 -23.45 -8.81 2.93
CA PRO A 60 -23.38 -9.36 4.27
C PRO A 60 -23.49 -10.90 4.22
N LEU A 61 -22.62 -11.56 4.97
CA LEU A 61 -22.56 -13.01 5.10
C LEU A 61 -23.01 -13.44 6.50
N ALA A 62 -23.18 -14.75 6.68
CA ALA A 62 -23.47 -15.30 8.01
C ALA A 62 -22.34 -14.93 9.00
N ASN A 63 -22.67 -14.86 10.29
CA ASN A 63 -21.75 -14.54 11.38
C ASN A 63 -21.10 -13.15 11.32
N GLY A 64 -21.73 -12.18 10.68
CA GLY A 64 -21.24 -10.80 10.61
C GLY A 64 -20.05 -10.60 9.65
N ALA A 65 -19.67 -11.63 8.92
CA ALA A 65 -18.70 -11.47 7.84
C ALA A 65 -19.31 -10.70 6.65
N SER A 66 -18.48 -10.13 5.82
CA SER A 66 -18.91 -9.41 4.62
C SER A 66 -17.98 -9.66 3.45
N LEU A 67 -18.54 -9.58 2.25
CA LEU A 67 -17.82 -9.60 0.99
C LEU A 67 -18.13 -8.30 0.26
N LEU A 68 -17.09 -7.63 -0.25
CA LEU A 68 -17.19 -6.37 -0.97
C LEU A 68 -16.47 -6.50 -2.33
N PRO A 69 -17.15 -6.94 -3.38
CA PRO A 69 -16.63 -6.83 -4.73
C PRO A 69 -16.59 -5.38 -5.19
N SER A 70 -15.59 -5.06 -6.00
CA SER A 70 -15.41 -3.78 -6.66
C SER A 70 -15.08 -3.98 -8.14
N LEU A 71 -15.51 -3.03 -8.95
CA LEU A 71 -15.16 -2.92 -10.36
C LEU A 71 -14.96 -1.46 -10.69
N SER A 72 -13.80 -1.13 -11.25
CA SER A 72 -13.49 0.23 -11.67
C SER A 72 -13.10 0.27 -13.13
N VAL A 73 -13.56 1.31 -13.82
CA VAL A 73 -13.13 1.67 -15.16
C VAL A 73 -12.60 3.09 -15.13
N GLY A 74 -11.43 3.30 -15.74
CA GLY A 74 -10.78 4.59 -15.72
C GLY A 74 -10.08 4.93 -17.01
N VAL A 75 -9.69 6.18 -17.08
CA VAL A 75 -8.80 6.71 -18.11
C VAL A 75 -7.59 7.32 -17.44
N ARG A 76 -6.45 7.25 -18.12
CA ARG A 76 -5.23 7.87 -17.67
C ARG A 76 -4.54 8.63 -18.81
N GLN A 77 -3.82 9.66 -18.45
CA GLN A 77 -2.92 10.39 -19.33
C GLN A 77 -1.53 10.37 -18.71
N ASP A 78 -0.62 9.70 -19.39
CA ASP A 78 0.80 9.70 -19.05
C ASP A 78 1.53 10.74 -19.88
N SER A 79 2.53 11.41 -19.28
CA SER A 79 3.38 12.40 -19.95
C SER A 79 4.73 12.55 -19.27
N GLY A 80 5.72 13.04 -20.02
CA GLY A 80 7.10 13.24 -19.57
C GLY A 80 8.10 12.43 -20.36
N ASP A 81 9.20 12.04 -19.71
CA ASP A 81 10.34 11.38 -20.39
C ASP A 81 10.20 9.85 -20.46
N ALA A 82 9.22 9.28 -19.76
CA ALA A 82 8.83 7.88 -19.88
C ALA A 82 7.71 7.70 -20.91
N GLU A 83 6.86 6.70 -20.71
CA GLU A 83 5.72 6.44 -21.59
C GLU A 83 4.75 7.62 -21.62
N THR A 84 4.36 8.03 -22.82
CA THR A 84 3.47 9.18 -23.04
C THR A 84 2.25 8.73 -23.83
N GLY A 85 1.05 9.07 -23.35
CA GLY A 85 -0.17 8.73 -24.09
C GLY A 85 -1.39 8.67 -23.20
N PHE A 86 -2.53 8.51 -23.87
CA PHE A 86 -3.82 8.27 -23.24
C PHE A 86 -4.07 6.77 -23.16
N GLY A 87 -4.60 6.32 -22.02
CA GLY A 87 -4.92 4.92 -21.80
C GLY A 87 -6.26 4.73 -21.10
N THR A 88 -6.79 3.51 -21.23
CA THR A 88 -7.98 3.05 -20.49
C THR A 88 -7.62 1.90 -19.58
N GLU A 89 -8.10 1.94 -18.35
CA GLU A 89 -7.81 0.96 -17.30
C GLU A 89 -9.08 0.26 -16.84
N LEU A 90 -8.93 -1.00 -16.45
CA LEU A 90 -9.96 -1.78 -15.79
C LEU A 90 -9.35 -2.38 -14.53
N ASP A 91 -10.01 -2.16 -13.38
CA ASP A 91 -9.63 -2.76 -12.12
C ASP A 91 -10.83 -3.58 -11.59
N ALA A 92 -10.53 -4.72 -11.00
CA ALA A 92 -11.51 -5.54 -10.32
C ALA A 92 -10.95 -6.03 -8.99
N GLY A 93 -11.80 -6.10 -7.97
CA GLY A 93 -11.39 -6.50 -6.65
C GLY A 93 -12.48 -7.22 -5.88
N VAL A 94 -12.05 -7.90 -4.83
CA VAL A 94 -12.94 -8.45 -3.82
C VAL A 94 -12.25 -8.37 -2.47
N SER A 95 -12.93 -7.75 -1.50
CA SER A 95 -12.51 -7.73 -0.09
C SER A 95 -13.44 -8.61 0.71
N TRP A 96 -12.87 -9.45 1.55
CA TRP A 96 -13.61 -10.28 2.51
C TRP A 96 -13.15 -9.94 3.92
N MET A 97 -14.12 -9.77 4.83
CA MET A 97 -13.87 -9.44 6.22
C MET A 97 -14.70 -10.32 7.14
N ASP A 98 -14.08 -10.90 8.16
CA ASP A 98 -14.73 -11.60 9.28
C ASP A 98 -14.29 -10.94 10.60
N PRO A 99 -15.06 -9.94 11.09
CA PRO A 99 -14.70 -9.22 12.33
C PRO A 99 -14.69 -10.12 13.56
N GLN A 100 -15.47 -11.22 13.57
CA GLN A 100 -15.52 -12.11 14.74
C GLN A 100 -14.22 -12.91 14.89
N ARG A 101 -13.55 -13.19 13.78
CA ARG A 101 -12.27 -13.89 13.77
C ARG A 101 -11.07 -12.96 13.60
N GLY A 102 -11.34 -11.67 13.36
CA GLY A 102 -10.30 -10.68 13.04
C GLY A 102 -9.55 -11.01 11.75
N ILE A 103 -10.23 -11.56 10.75
CA ILE A 103 -9.61 -11.92 9.47
C ILE A 103 -10.11 -10.97 8.38
N SER A 104 -9.18 -10.46 7.59
CA SER A 104 -9.48 -9.78 6.33
C SER A 104 -8.62 -10.32 5.20
N ALA A 105 -9.20 -10.39 4.00
CA ALA A 105 -8.49 -10.81 2.80
C ALA A 105 -8.96 -9.96 1.62
N ASP A 106 -8.00 -9.51 0.81
CA ASP A 106 -8.26 -8.72 -0.38
C ASP A 106 -7.59 -9.38 -1.60
N LEU A 107 -8.30 -9.37 -2.71
CA LEU A 107 -7.78 -9.72 -4.02
C LEU A 107 -8.11 -8.57 -4.97
N LYS A 108 -7.11 -8.05 -5.67
CA LYS A 108 -7.26 -6.97 -6.64
C LYS A 108 -6.51 -7.32 -7.91
N GLY A 109 -7.10 -6.99 -9.06
CA GLY A 109 -6.48 -7.12 -10.37
C GLY A 109 -6.65 -5.82 -11.15
N ARG A 110 -5.63 -5.48 -11.93
CA ARG A 110 -5.62 -4.30 -12.80
C ARG A 110 -5.12 -4.69 -14.18
N ILE A 111 -5.69 -4.11 -15.19
CA ILE A 111 -5.23 -4.23 -16.57
C ILE A 111 -5.39 -2.88 -17.31
N LEU A 112 -4.36 -2.50 -18.04
CA LEU A 112 -4.42 -1.44 -19.03
C LEU A 112 -4.97 -2.04 -20.33
N LEU A 113 -6.17 -1.62 -20.70
CA LEU A 113 -6.89 -2.14 -21.87
C LEU A 113 -6.36 -1.54 -23.18
N SER A 114 -5.98 -0.27 -23.15
CA SER A 114 -5.41 0.45 -24.29
C SER A 114 -4.48 1.54 -23.81
N HIS A 115 -3.47 1.87 -24.60
CA HIS A 115 -2.58 3.00 -24.39
C HIS A 115 -2.11 3.58 -25.74
N GLY A 116 -1.81 4.89 -25.78
CA GLY A 116 -1.34 5.57 -26.98
C GLY A 116 0.02 5.09 -27.50
N ALA A 117 0.87 4.57 -26.61
CA ALA A 117 2.07 3.84 -27.00
C ALA A 117 1.71 2.38 -27.28
N GLU A 118 1.89 1.94 -28.54
CA GLU A 118 1.39 0.62 -29.02
C GLU A 118 1.97 -0.57 -28.27
N ASP A 119 3.21 -0.48 -27.78
CA ASP A 119 3.88 -1.57 -27.06
C ASP A 119 3.69 -1.53 -25.54
N PHE A 120 3.03 -0.51 -25.01
CA PHE A 120 2.85 -0.34 -23.58
C PHE A 120 1.68 -1.17 -23.05
N GLN A 121 2.00 -2.18 -22.26
CA GLN A 121 1.03 -3.05 -21.59
C GLN A 121 1.31 -3.06 -20.10
N GLU A 122 0.28 -2.86 -19.32
CA GLU A 122 0.36 -2.89 -17.87
C GLU A 122 -0.73 -3.81 -17.32
N ARG A 123 -0.34 -4.78 -16.52
CA ARG A 123 -1.24 -5.68 -15.82
C ARG A 123 -0.67 -6.01 -14.46
N GLY A 124 -1.54 -6.22 -13.49
CA GLY A 124 -1.09 -6.56 -12.17
C GLY A 124 -2.17 -7.25 -11.35
N MET A 125 -1.74 -7.95 -10.33
CA MET A 125 -2.59 -8.60 -9.35
C MET A 125 -1.97 -8.44 -7.96
N ALA A 126 -2.81 -8.20 -6.96
CA ALA A 126 -2.41 -8.17 -5.56
C ALA A 126 -3.36 -9.02 -4.73
N VAL A 127 -2.79 -9.71 -3.76
CA VAL A 127 -3.52 -10.42 -2.71
C VAL A 127 -2.97 -9.99 -1.36
N SER A 128 -3.87 -9.76 -0.40
CA SER A 128 -3.48 -9.54 0.99
C SER A 128 -4.33 -10.39 1.94
N LEU A 129 -3.75 -10.73 3.06
CA LEU A 129 -4.38 -11.42 4.17
C LEU A 129 -3.91 -10.78 5.45
N ALA A 130 -4.83 -10.43 6.34
CA ALA A 130 -4.51 -10.02 7.69
C ALA A 130 -5.35 -10.82 8.70
N TRP A 131 -4.73 -11.11 9.82
CA TRP A 131 -5.37 -11.74 10.97
C TRP A 131 -4.98 -10.98 12.22
N ASP A 132 -5.98 -10.37 12.83
CA ASP A 132 -5.88 -9.68 14.10
C ASP A 132 -7.15 -9.97 14.93
N PRO A 133 -7.12 -10.99 15.76
CA PRO A 133 -8.30 -11.45 16.49
C PRO A 133 -8.67 -10.53 17.67
N ASN A 134 -7.80 -9.57 18.00
CA ASN A 134 -8.00 -8.72 19.15
C ASN A 134 -8.02 -7.23 18.76
N PRO A 135 -9.20 -6.59 18.77
CA PRO A 135 -9.33 -5.18 18.36
C PRO A 135 -8.56 -4.18 19.26
N SER A 136 -7.95 -4.64 20.34
CA SER A 136 -7.13 -3.80 21.23
C SER A 136 -5.63 -3.90 20.97
N ASP A 137 -5.21 -4.37 19.79
CA ASP A 137 -3.81 -4.56 19.38
C ASP A 137 -2.99 -5.46 20.35
N ARG A 138 -3.67 -6.28 21.15
CA ARG A 138 -3.05 -7.20 22.09
C ARG A 138 -3.15 -8.64 21.60
N GLY A 139 -2.13 -9.42 21.88
CA GLY A 139 -2.03 -10.79 21.40
C GLY A 139 -1.35 -10.86 20.03
N PRO A 140 -1.40 -12.04 19.41
CA PRO A 140 -0.75 -12.24 18.12
C PRO A 140 -1.55 -11.60 16.98
N SER A 141 -0.84 -11.00 16.03
CA SER A 141 -1.38 -10.57 14.76
C SER A 141 -0.43 -10.95 13.63
N PHE A 142 -0.97 -11.14 12.45
CA PHE A 142 -0.24 -11.54 11.26
C PHE A 142 -0.77 -10.81 10.04
N SER A 143 0.11 -10.39 9.15
CA SER A 143 -0.28 -9.90 7.83
C SER A 143 0.65 -10.44 6.76
N MET A 144 0.10 -10.61 5.56
CA MET A 144 0.83 -11.03 4.37
C MET A 144 0.23 -10.33 3.16
N SER A 145 1.09 -9.90 2.26
CA SER A 145 0.68 -9.37 0.96
C SER A 145 1.61 -9.86 -0.14
N HIS A 146 1.05 -10.06 -1.33
CA HIS A 146 1.80 -10.38 -2.52
C HIS A 146 1.21 -9.59 -3.69
N ALA A 147 2.05 -8.87 -4.38
CA ALA A 147 1.67 -8.07 -5.53
C ALA A 147 2.58 -8.40 -6.73
N LEU A 148 2.00 -8.39 -7.90
CA LEU A 148 2.65 -8.71 -9.18
C LEU A 148 2.33 -7.62 -10.19
N GLY A 149 3.32 -7.25 -11.00
CA GLY A 149 3.18 -6.28 -12.09
C GLY A 149 2.69 -4.92 -11.60
N ALA A 150 1.80 -4.31 -12.33
CA ALA A 150 1.26 -2.97 -12.04
C ALA A 150 0.59 -2.82 -10.66
N ALA A 151 0.15 -3.91 -10.04
CA ALA A 151 -0.41 -3.88 -8.70
C ALA A 151 0.68 -3.70 -7.62
N ALA A 152 1.91 -4.12 -7.90
CA ALA A 152 3.05 -3.91 -7.00
C ALA A 152 3.53 -2.45 -7.01
N ALA A 153 3.37 -1.76 -8.13
CA ALA A 153 3.76 -0.35 -8.26
C ALA A 153 2.89 0.62 -7.45
N GLY A 154 1.82 0.14 -6.82
CA GLY A 154 0.90 0.92 -5.98
C GLY A 154 0.37 2.18 -6.69
N GLY A 155 -0.84 2.57 -6.46
CA GLY A 155 -1.37 3.86 -6.91
C GLY A 155 -1.09 4.96 -5.86
N LEU A 156 -1.84 6.04 -5.93
CA LEU A 156 -1.79 7.13 -4.96
C LEU A 156 -1.89 6.65 -3.51
N ASN A 157 -2.67 5.59 -3.25
CA ASN A 157 -2.80 4.99 -1.93
C ASN A 157 -1.47 4.42 -1.38
N ALA A 158 -0.58 3.91 -2.24
CA ALA A 158 0.76 3.49 -1.84
C ALA A 158 1.65 4.69 -1.48
N LEU A 159 1.46 5.81 -2.18
CA LEU A 159 2.16 7.06 -1.92
C LEU A 159 1.73 7.74 -0.61
N LEU A 160 0.44 7.68 -0.30
CA LEU A 160 -0.14 8.35 0.85
C LEU A 160 -0.13 7.48 2.12
N ASN A 161 0.04 6.17 1.98
CA ASN A 161 0.13 5.26 3.11
C ASN A 161 1.60 4.99 3.47
N PRO A 162 2.12 5.59 4.55
CA PRO A 162 3.54 5.47 4.89
C PRO A 162 4.00 4.04 5.21
N THR A 163 3.08 3.12 5.48
CA THR A 163 3.40 1.69 5.66
C THR A 163 3.70 0.96 4.36
N THR A 164 3.34 1.54 3.22
CA THR A 164 3.57 0.98 1.87
C THR A 164 4.67 1.72 1.10
N MET A 165 5.25 2.77 1.66
CA MET A 165 6.36 3.52 1.01
C MET A 165 7.66 2.71 0.86
N GLU A 166 7.76 1.55 1.48
CA GLU A 166 8.92 0.65 1.34
C GLU A 166 9.05 0.01 -0.06
N GLY A 167 8.03 0.13 -0.90
CA GLY A 167 8.05 -0.36 -2.29
C GLY A 167 8.30 0.71 -3.35
N MET A 168 8.67 1.93 -2.94
CA MET A 168 8.90 3.05 -3.84
C MET A 168 10.39 3.28 -4.15
N ASP A 169 11.21 2.26 -4.13
CA ASP A 169 12.49 2.36 -4.81
C ASP A 169 12.22 2.68 -6.26
N ALA A 170 12.77 3.82 -6.71
CA ALA A 170 12.63 4.33 -8.06
C ALA A 170 13.09 3.24 -9.03
N ASP A 171 12.13 2.54 -9.56
CA ASP A 171 12.40 1.43 -10.43
C ASP A 171 12.73 1.91 -11.84
N ASP A 172 13.63 1.20 -12.45
CA ASP A 172 14.20 1.38 -13.79
C ASP A 172 13.19 1.17 -14.94
N GLY A 173 11.88 1.13 -14.64
CA GLY A 173 10.83 0.91 -15.64
C GLY A 173 10.69 -0.55 -16.07
N SER A 174 11.27 -1.50 -15.35
CA SER A 174 11.08 -2.91 -15.66
C SER A 174 9.65 -3.35 -15.35
N ARG A 175 9.04 -4.02 -16.30
CA ARG A 175 7.60 -4.40 -16.32
C ARG A 175 7.24 -5.57 -15.41
N GLU A 176 8.21 -6.16 -14.74
CA GLU A 176 8.04 -7.35 -13.88
C GLU A 176 8.27 -7.02 -12.41
N HIS A 177 7.34 -6.27 -11.84
CA HIS A 177 7.36 -6.01 -10.42
C HIS A 177 6.72 -7.18 -9.70
N GLN A 178 7.42 -7.65 -8.69
CA GLN A 178 6.91 -8.61 -7.74
C GLN A 178 7.29 -8.15 -6.34
N GLN A 179 6.32 -8.05 -5.47
CA GLN A 179 6.55 -7.71 -4.08
C GLN A 179 5.80 -8.70 -3.18
N PHE A 180 6.51 -9.30 -2.26
CA PHE A 180 5.96 -10.10 -1.19
C PHE A 180 6.32 -9.46 0.14
N ALA A 181 5.35 -9.27 1.02
CA ALA A 181 5.61 -8.79 2.36
C ALA A 181 4.84 -9.61 3.39
N THR A 182 5.44 -9.82 4.55
CA THR A 182 4.79 -10.47 5.69
C THR A 182 5.24 -9.83 6.99
N ARG A 183 4.33 -9.77 7.96
CA ARG A 183 4.60 -9.24 9.30
C ARG A 183 3.93 -10.12 10.35
N LEU A 184 4.66 -10.39 11.41
CA LEU A 184 4.16 -11.05 12.62
C LEU A 184 4.35 -10.09 13.79
N ALA A 185 3.30 -9.87 14.57
CA ALA A 185 3.36 -9.00 15.73
C ALA A 185 2.72 -9.65 16.96
N TYR A 186 3.06 -9.14 18.14
CA TYR A 186 2.45 -9.55 19.39
C TYR A 186 2.35 -8.39 20.35
N GLY A 187 1.12 -7.92 20.62
CA GLY A 187 0.87 -6.84 21.53
C GLY A 187 0.69 -7.31 22.99
N PHE A 188 1.25 -6.57 23.94
CA PHE A 188 1.09 -6.84 25.37
C PHE A 188 1.06 -5.55 26.17
N LEU A 189 0.44 -5.60 27.35
CA LEU A 189 0.41 -4.50 28.30
C LEU A 189 1.77 -4.36 29.00
N ALA A 190 2.22 -3.14 29.16
CA ALA A 190 3.45 -2.79 29.85
C ALA A 190 3.28 -1.52 30.71
N PHE A 191 4.30 -1.23 31.53
CA PHE A 191 4.34 -0.04 32.40
C PHE A 191 3.12 0.08 33.33
N ALA A 192 2.82 -1.00 34.07
CA ALA A 192 1.65 -1.10 34.96
C ALA A 192 0.32 -0.85 34.21
N ASP A 193 0.17 -1.51 33.08
CA ASP A 193 -1.02 -1.48 32.22
C ASP A 193 -1.37 -0.10 31.64
N ARG A 194 -0.39 0.78 31.52
CA ARG A 194 -0.60 2.12 30.95
C ARG A 194 -0.31 2.20 29.47
N LEU A 195 0.46 1.27 28.94
CA LEU A 195 0.84 1.22 27.53
C LEU A 195 0.60 -0.17 26.94
N THR A 196 0.18 -0.23 25.70
CA THR A 196 0.33 -1.40 24.85
C THR A 196 1.65 -1.28 24.11
N VAL A 197 2.45 -2.34 24.15
CA VAL A 197 3.71 -2.46 23.40
C VAL A 197 3.55 -3.59 22.42
N THR A 198 3.74 -3.28 21.13
CA THR A 198 3.54 -4.23 20.03
C THR A 198 4.83 -4.37 19.22
N PRO A 199 5.75 -5.26 19.62
CA PRO A 199 6.87 -5.66 18.75
C PRO A 199 6.35 -6.42 17.54
N SER A 200 6.98 -6.20 16.40
CA SER A 200 6.71 -6.94 15.18
C SER A 200 7.97 -7.21 14.38
N LEU A 201 7.98 -8.34 13.69
CA LEU A 201 9.00 -8.74 12.74
C LEU A 201 8.39 -8.74 11.34
N GLY A 202 9.02 -8.04 10.41
CA GLY A 202 8.60 -7.94 9.01
C GLY A 202 9.67 -8.50 8.09
N LEU A 203 9.21 -9.05 6.97
CA LEU A 203 10.02 -9.46 5.83
C LEU A 203 9.35 -8.94 4.56
N ALA A 204 10.09 -8.21 3.73
CA ALA A 204 9.67 -7.83 2.41
C ALA A 204 10.68 -8.35 1.38
N LEU A 205 10.17 -8.91 0.29
CA LEU A 205 10.96 -9.49 -0.79
C LEU A 205 10.51 -8.87 -2.11
N SER A 206 11.48 -8.45 -2.90
CA SER A 206 11.32 -8.07 -4.28
C SER A 206 12.32 -8.83 -5.16
N PRO A 207 12.25 -8.76 -6.49
CA PRO A 207 13.27 -9.38 -7.35
C PRO A 207 14.68 -8.86 -7.09
N TYR A 208 14.81 -7.65 -6.57
CA TYR A 208 16.10 -6.93 -6.43
C TYR A 208 16.55 -6.77 -4.99
N SER A 209 15.65 -6.91 -4.01
CA SER A 209 16.00 -6.68 -2.61
C SER A 209 15.22 -7.57 -1.65
N SER A 210 15.82 -7.79 -0.50
CA SER A 210 15.15 -8.35 0.67
C SER A 210 15.31 -7.38 1.84
N THR A 211 14.20 -7.07 2.51
CA THR A 211 14.19 -6.20 3.68
C THR A 211 13.66 -6.94 4.88
N THR A 212 14.43 -6.97 5.94
CA THR A 212 13.98 -7.45 7.26
C THR A 212 13.79 -6.25 8.16
N SER A 213 12.64 -6.16 8.82
CA SER A 213 12.32 -5.06 9.73
C SER A 213 11.94 -5.55 11.13
N LEU A 214 12.34 -4.80 12.14
CA LEU A 214 11.91 -4.94 13.52
C LEU A 214 11.25 -3.63 13.93
N LEU A 215 9.95 -3.68 14.21
CA LEU A 215 9.16 -2.51 14.59
C LEU A 215 8.63 -2.69 16.01
N TRP A 216 8.73 -1.63 16.82
CA TRP A 216 8.10 -1.51 18.12
C TRP A 216 7.11 -0.37 18.07
N VAL A 217 5.86 -0.65 18.41
CA VAL A 217 4.80 0.36 18.51
C VAL A 217 4.39 0.47 19.97
N LEU A 218 4.29 1.70 20.46
CA LEU A 218 3.82 2.02 21.79
C LEU A 218 2.59 2.91 21.66
N THR A 219 1.49 2.46 22.27
CA THR A 219 0.22 3.19 22.31
C THR A 219 -0.29 3.29 23.76
N PRO A 220 -0.96 4.37 24.14
CA PRO A 220 -1.53 4.47 25.47
C PRO A 220 -2.69 3.49 25.64
N TYR A 221 -2.79 2.88 26.81
CA TYR A 221 -3.91 2.02 27.15
C TYR A 221 -4.90 2.76 28.05
N THR A 222 -6.10 2.96 27.56
CA THR A 222 -7.15 3.75 28.26
C THR A 222 -8.08 2.90 29.13
N GLY A 223 -7.96 1.58 29.09
CA GLY A 223 -8.78 0.66 29.90
C GLY A 223 -10.20 0.43 29.40
N THR A 224 -10.69 1.25 28.49
CA THR A 224 -12.09 1.20 28.02
C THR A 224 -12.29 0.45 26.71
N GLY A 225 -11.20 -0.01 26.08
CA GLY A 225 -11.25 -0.66 24.76
C GLY A 225 -11.64 0.27 23.61
N GLN A 226 -11.80 1.56 23.87
CA GLN A 226 -12.06 2.57 22.86
C GLN A 226 -10.74 3.06 22.29
N MET A 227 -10.60 3.01 20.97
CA MET A 227 -9.39 3.38 20.21
C MET A 227 -9.21 4.90 20.06
N ASP A 228 -9.50 5.69 21.07
CA ASP A 228 -9.04 7.08 21.08
C ASP A 228 -7.59 7.11 21.56
N GLU A 229 -6.68 6.66 20.70
CA GLU A 229 -5.25 6.72 20.97
C GLU A 229 -4.72 8.11 20.66
N PRO A 230 -4.54 8.97 21.69
CA PRO A 230 -4.15 10.36 21.45
C PRO A 230 -2.74 10.47 20.88
N TRP A 231 -1.91 9.44 21.01
CA TRP A 231 -0.56 9.43 20.47
C TRP A 231 -0.04 8.02 20.24
N THR A 232 0.88 7.90 19.31
CA THR A 232 1.61 6.66 19.00
C THR A 232 3.09 6.96 18.85
N ILE A 233 3.95 6.12 19.41
CA ILE A 233 5.39 6.13 19.17
C ILE A 233 5.77 4.84 18.47
N SER A 234 6.49 4.93 17.37
CA SER A 234 7.05 3.76 16.71
C SER A 234 8.56 3.90 16.52
N LEU A 235 9.27 2.82 16.80
CA LEU A 235 10.70 2.67 16.55
C LEU A 235 10.89 1.50 15.58
N GLU A 236 11.50 1.75 14.45
CA GLU A 236 11.75 0.75 13.42
C GLU A 236 13.23 0.67 13.09
N GLY A 237 13.75 -0.55 13.08
CA GLY A 237 15.04 -0.89 12.52
C GLY A 237 14.84 -1.74 11.27
N GLN A 238 15.52 -1.40 10.19
CA GLN A 238 15.47 -2.12 8.92
C GLN A 238 16.88 -2.52 8.48
N ARG A 239 16.96 -3.69 7.86
CA ARG A 239 18.12 -4.21 7.17
C ARG A 239 17.70 -4.59 5.76
N GLN A 240 18.28 -3.93 4.79
CA GLN A 240 18.03 -4.18 3.36
C GLN A 240 19.25 -4.78 2.71
N GLU A 241 19.06 -5.83 1.95
CA GLU A 241 20.07 -6.51 1.15
C GLU A 241 19.65 -6.52 -0.32
N ASP A 242 20.57 -6.21 -1.20
CA ASP A 242 20.43 -6.41 -2.62
C ASP A 242 20.55 -7.91 -2.94
N THR A 243 19.59 -8.48 -3.68
CA THR A 243 19.59 -9.90 -4.07
C THR A 243 20.71 -10.24 -5.06
N THR A 244 21.24 -9.25 -5.77
CA THR A 244 22.37 -9.43 -6.70
C THR A 244 23.72 -9.41 -5.98
N GLY A 245 23.76 -8.98 -4.72
CA GLY A 245 24.98 -8.86 -3.93
C GLY A 245 25.94 -7.76 -4.42
N SER A 246 25.45 -6.85 -5.27
CA SER A 246 26.26 -5.79 -5.87
C SER A 246 26.40 -4.56 -4.98
N ALA A 247 25.46 -4.37 -4.03
CA ALA A 247 25.47 -3.27 -3.09
C ALA A 247 25.75 -3.75 -1.65
N PRO A 248 26.38 -2.91 -0.80
CA PRO A 248 26.53 -3.22 0.61
C PRO A 248 25.16 -3.26 1.30
N VAL A 249 25.07 -4.05 2.36
CA VAL A 249 23.88 -4.11 3.21
C VAL A 249 23.61 -2.73 3.82
N ASP A 250 22.38 -2.26 3.64
CA ASP A 250 21.93 -1.00 4.24
C ASP A 250 21.20 -1.25 5.56
N HIS A 251 21.39 -0.35 6.51
CA HIS A 251 20.76 -0.35 7.81
C HIS A 251 20.14 1.01 8.08
N SER A 252 18.85 1.04 8.37
CA SER A 252 18.16 2.27 8.72
C SER A 252 17.40 2.15 10.04
N PHE A 253 17.26 3.29 10.73
CA PHE A 253 16.46 3.43 11.93
C PHE A 253 15.51 4.60 11.77
N LYS A 254 14.24 4.38 12.09
CA LYS A 254 13.20 5.40 12.03
C LYS A 254 12.50 5.51 13.38
N LEU A 255 12.40 6.72 13.89
CA LEU A 255 11.56 7.04 15.04
C LEU A 255 10.43 7.95 14.56
N ARG A 256 9.20 7.56 14.83
CA ARG A 256 8.00 8.34 14.48
C ARG A 256 7.18 8.60 15.73
N PHE A 257 6.70 9.82 15.84
CA PHE A 257 5.70 10.22 16.82
C PHE A 257 4.48 10.73 16.07
N SER A 258 3.30 10.25 16.43
CA SER A 258 2.01 10.66 15.88
C SER A 258 1.10 11.12 16.99
N LEU A 259 0.42 12.24 16.82
CA LEU A 259 -0.58 12.79 17.74
C LEU A 259 -1.86 13.03 16.96
N GLN A 260 -2.97 12.51 17.45
CA GLN A 260 -4.30 12.83 16.93
C GLN A 260 -4.84 14.03 17.74
N LEU A 261 -5.25 15.08 17.01
CA LEU A 261 -5.78 16.33 17.57
C LEU A 261 -7.29 16.38 17.39
#